data_2bc47e780b4bd47a376b6c880cb37ec6
#
_entry.id   2bc47e780b4bd47a376b6c880cb37ec6
#
_cell.length_a   1.000
_cell.length_b   1.000
_cell.length_c   1.000
_cell.angle_alpha   90.00
_cell.angle_beta   90.00
_cell.angle_gamma   90.00
#
_symmetry.space_group_name_H-M   'P 1'
#
loop_
_entity.id
_entity.type
_entity.pdbx_description
1 polymer ?
#
loop_
_entity_poly.entity_id
_entity_poly.type
_entity_poly.pdbx_seq_one_letter_code
_entity_poly.pdbx_strand_id
1 'polypeptide(L)'
;MGASREPRNDPSHREDGGERLRHRRGRMAGSRAGHDGEDTGQQIGVSRQTCKDPVHREGGNVAKGELSAAPWSTPHTATQRAQWTAPAIAANRIGMSEQRIVPVILSGGSGTRLWPVSRESFPKQLWPLLSERSLIQETALRARGPGFSPPIVVCNQEHRFLIAEQMRAAGIPCAVGNGARIVLEPVGRNSAPAIAAAACLVAEQDPDAVLWMMAADAAIADTVALHKALDIAIGAARAGRVVTFGMTPTAAETGYGYIERGAALPDAPGAFRVARFIEKPDAAGAATMLGSGRHLWNSGMFVFTAMTLLDELAEHAPDVLAAVRQAVAGRSVDLDFVRLGAEAFAASPSISLDYAVAERTARAAVVPADLGWSDVGSWGALWELGAKDAAGNVAVGDVLLEGAENCYVRSDGVLTGVIGLKDAVVVVTKDAALAMHRDAAQDVKKLVDRLKAAGRHEAVAHNRVYRPWGFYESLIDGDRFQVKRIVVTPGQKLSLQKHFHRAEHWVVVSGTALVTRDAENTLLHENESIYVPLGAMHRLENPGKIPLTLIEVQSGAYLGEDDIVRTEDTYGRT
;
A
#
# COMPACT_ATOMS: atom_id res chain seq x y z
N MET A 1 48.99 -48.35 -9.67
CA MET A 1 50.29 -47.72 -9.89
C MET A 1 50.08 -46.23 -9.82
N GLY A 2 50.50 -45.61 -8.90
CA GLY A 2 51.31 -44.76 -8.14
C GLY A 2 50.47 -43.55 -7.74
N ALA A 3 50.08 -43.25 -6.56
CA ALA A 3 50.74 -42.96 -5.27
C ALA A 3 51.61 -41.71 -5.28
N SER A 4 51.18 -40.78 -4.41
CA SER A 4 51.97 -39.87 -3.54
C SER A 4 51.58 -38.39 -3.74
N ARG A 5 51.41 -37.55 -2.78
CA ARG A 5 51.59 -37.50 -1.29
C ARG A 5 51.21 -36.05 -0.91
N GLU A 6 50.49 -35.88 0.16
CA GLU A 6 50.49 -34.63 0.97
C GLU A 6 51.91 -34.33 1.51
N PRO A 7 52.16 -33.08 1.98
CA PRO A 7 52.43 -32.99 3.40
C PRO A 7 51.70 -31.88 4.17
N ARG A 8 51.35 -32.27 5.42
CA ARG A 8 51.09 -31.40 6.57
C ARG A 8 52.36 -30.67 6.98
N ASN A 9 52.21 -29.49 7.60
CA ASN A 9 52.97 -29.08 8.78
C ASN A 9 52.29 -27.91 9.52
N ASP A 10 52.08 -28.13 10.79
CA ASP A 10 51.88 -27.25 11.92
C ASP A 10 53.16 -27.41 12.80
N PRO A 11 53.43 -26.69 13.91
CA PRO A 11 53.07 -25.35 14.42
C PRO A 11 54.27 -24.53 14.95
N SER A 12 53.92 -23.39 15.60
CA SER A 12 54.65 -22.69 16.67
C SER A 12 55.75 -21.68 16.31
N HIS A 13 55.56 -20.43 16.70
CA HIS A 13 56.32 -19.78 17.78
C HIS A 13 55.73 -18.42 18.19
N ARG A 14 55.75 -18.19 19.50
CA ARG A 14 55.46 -17.01 20.30
C ARG A 14 56.46 -15.88 20.05
N GLU A 15 56.00 -14.66 20.34
CA GLU A 15 56.58 -13.63 21.25
C GLU A 15 55.87 -12.33 20.99
N ASP A 16 55.15 -11.79 21.92
CA ASP A 16 55.42 -10.86 23.02
C ASP A 16 55.73 -9.42 22.53
N GLY A 17 54.88 -8.49 22.94
CA GLY A 17 55.07 -7.04 22.78
C GLY A 17 53.88 -6.23 23.31
N GLY A 18 53.73 -6.23 24.63
CA GLY A 18 52.73 -5.41 25.29
C GLY A 18 53.13 -3.94 25.40
N GLU A 19 52.16 -3.06 25.22
CA GLU A 19 52.26 -1.71 25.78
C GLU A 19 50.92 -1.20 26.30
N ARG A 20 50.90 -1.08 27.65
CA ARG A 20 49.81 -0.48 28.43
C ARG A 20 50.02 1.03 28.43
N LEU A 21 48.96 1.78 28.14
CA LEU A 21 48.93 3.18 28.59
C LEU A 21 47.66 3.45 29.39
N ARG A 22 47.95 4.02 30.54
CA ARG A 22 47.11 4.23 31.73
C ARG A 22 46.19 5.42 31.63
N HIS A 23 45.07 5.28 32.35
CA HIS A 23 44.22 6.34 32.90
C HIS A 23 44.92 7.66 33.25
N ARG A 24 44.27 8.77 32.94
CA ARG A 24 44.34 9.99 33.75
C ARG A 24 42.95 10.58 33.99
N ARG A 25 42.52 10.40 35.23
CA ARG A 25 41.50 11.24 35.87
C ARG A 25 42.16 12.57 36.24
N GLY A 26 41.58 13.69 35.85
CA GLY A 26 41.91 15.01 36.33
C GLY A 26 40.72 15.61 37.07
N ARG A 27 40.74 15.53 38.40
CA ARG A 27 40.01 16.42 39.30
C ARG A 27 40.75 17.74 39.37
N MET A 28 40.07 18.86 39.25
CA MET A 28 40.50 20.09 39.89
C MET A 28 39.34 20.78 40.59
N ALA A 29 39.60 21.11 41.81
CA ALA A 29 38.76 21.79 42.77
C ALA A 29 38.91 23.32 42.65
N GLY A 30 37.84 24.01 42.88
CA GLY A 30 37.62 25.17 43.74
C GLY A 30 38.47 26.44 43.57
N SER A 31 37.78 27.53 43.35
CA SER A 31 38.04 28.73 44.18
C SER A 31 36.82 29.64 44.19
N ARG A 32 36.42 29.99 45.40
CA ARG A 32 35.47 31.05 45.75
C ARG A 32 36.11 32.40 45.54
N ALA A 33 35.38 33.37 45.01
CA ALA A 33 35.51 34.75 45.39
C ALA A 33 34.12 35.37 45.19
N GLY A 34 33.61 35.92 46.28
CA GLY A 34 32.39 36.71 46.34
C GLY A 34 32.70 38.19 45.99
N HIS A 35 31.63 38.83 45.55
CA HIS A 35 31.50 40.29 45.76
C HIS A 35 30.02 40.64 45.85
N ASP A 36 29.74 41.39 46.90
CA ASP A 36 28.48 42.01 47.27
C ASP A 36 28.09 43.11 46.27
N GLY A 37 26.80 43.42 46.18
CA GLY A 37 26.39 44.67 45.53
C GLY A 37 24.92 44.71 45.12
N GLU A 38 24.10 45.15 46.08
CA GLU A 38 22.96 46.07 45.96
C GLU A 38 21.69 45.66 45.20
N ASP A 39 20.73 45.52 46.00
CA ASP A 39 19.26 45.60 45.94
C ASP A 39 18.75 46.87 45.21
N THR A 40 17.90 46.71 44.21
CA THR A 40 16.86 47.69 43.88
C THR A 40 15.58 46.95 43.43
N GLY A 41 14.67 46.87 44.36
CA GLY A 41 13.32 46.40 44.13
C GLY A 41 12.51 47.33 43.22
N GLN A 42 11.82 46.74 42.28
CA GLN A 42 10.62 47.35 41.69
C GLN A 42 9.47 46.37 41.69
N GLN A 43 8.57 46.55 42.66
CA GLN A 43 7.25 45.96 42.72
C GLN A 43 6.38 46.56 41.61
N ILE A 44 5.86 45.72 40.72
CA ILE A 44 4.74 46.10 39.86
C ILE A 44 3.48 45.46 40.42
N GLY A 45 2.63 46.32 40.97
CA GLY A 45 1.38 45.96 41.59
C GLY A 45 0.32 45.47 40.59
N VAL A 46 -0.29 44.36 40.91
CA VAL A 46 -1.50 43.86 40.23
C VAL A 46 -2.70 44.51 40.89
N SER A 47 -3.36 45.46 40.23
CA SER A 47 -4.65 46.02 40.65
C SER A 47 -5.80 45.11 40.19
N ARG A 48 -6.48 44.55 41.19
CA ARG A 48 -7.83 43.96 41.00
C ARG A 48 -8.84 45.11 40.93
N GLN A 49 -9.53 45.25 39.81
CA GLN A 49 -10.73 46.09 39.74
C GLN A 49 -11.97 45.20 39.71
N THR A 50 -12.70 45.21 40.81
CA THR A 50 -14.06 44.73 40.95
C THR A 50 -14.99 45.83 40.46
N CYS A 51 -15.84 45.55 39.46
CA CYS A 51 -17.01 46.40 39.18
C CYS A 51 -18.29 45.69 39.65
N LYS A 52 -19.02 46.43 40.50
CA LYS A 52 -20.36 46.15 40.99
C LYS A 52 -21.37 46.72 39.98
N ASP A 53 -22.50 46.00 39.81
CA ASP A 53 -23.72 46.46 39.15
C ASP A 53 -24.33 47.69 39.85
N PRO A 54 -25.14 48.48 39.14
CA PRO A 54 -26.56 48.45 39.48
C PRO A 54 -27.54 48.49 38.31
N VAL A 55 -28.67 47.83 38.59
CA VAL A 55 -29.93 47.76 37.91
C VAL A 55 -30.57 49.11 37.63
N HIS A 56 -31.07 49.30 36.41
CA HIS A 56 -32.31 50.06 36.19
C HIS A 56 -33.13 49.44 35.03
N ARG A 57 -34.43 49.19 35.35
CA ARG A 57 -35.49 48.81 34.46
C ARG A 57 -35.97 49.99 33.65
N GLU A 58 -36.19 49.82 32.35
CA GLU A 58 -37.36 50.41 31.66
C GLU A 58 -37.79 49.50 30.52
N GLY A 59 -39.11 49.32 30.39
CA GLY A 59 -39.72 48.39 29.49
C GLY A 59 -39.92 49.01 28.09
N GLY A 60 -39.86 48.15 27.10
CA GLY A 60 -40.23 48.48 25.71
C GLY A 60 -40.53 47.19 24.96
N ASN A 61 -41.80 46.94 24.71
CA ASN A 61 -42.31 45.90 23.82
C ASN A 61 -41.77 46.07 22.42
N VAL A 62 -41.04 45.10 21.87
CA VAL A 62 -40.91 44.95 20.42
C VAL A 62 -40.93 43.47 20.05
N ALA A 63 -41.59 43.21 18.95
CA ALA A 63 -42.05 41.96 18.35
C ALA A 63 -41.08 40.78 18.31
N LYS A 64 -41.64 39.58 18.44
CA LYS A 64 -41.03 38.28 18.11
C LYS A 64 -40.64 38.24 16.61
N GLY A 65 -39.34 38.29 16.33
CA GLY A 65 -38.77 37.91 15.04
C GLY A 65 -38.01 36.60 15.26
N GLU A 66 -38.45 35.54 14.61
CA GLU A 66 -37.76 34.25 14.57
C GLU A 66 -36.41 34.43 13.88
N LEU A 67 -35.33 34.28 14.60
CA LEU A 67 -33.99 34.14 14.03
C LEU A 67 -33.74 32.69 13.72
N SER A 68 -34.00 32.31 12.48
CA SER A 68 -33.52 31.08 11.86
C SER A 68 -31.99 31.07 11.88
N ALA A 69 -31.43 30.12 12.59
CA ALA A 69 -30.00 29.82 12.56
C ALA A 69 -29.66 29.20 11.21
N ALA A 70 -29.05 29.97 10.32
CA ALA A 70 -28.44 29.43 9.11
C ALA A 70 -27.14 28.69 9.46
N PRO A 71 -26.91 27.48 8.93
CA PRO A 71 -25.66 26.79 9.10
C PRO A 71 -24.56 27.48 8.26
N TRP A 72 -23.39 27.58 8.81
CA TRP A 72 -22.18 28.10 8.16
C TRP A 72 -21.87 27.26 6.92
N SER A 73 -22.21 27.77 5.75
CA SER A 73 -21.81 27.22 4.46
C SER A 73 -20.38 27.67 4.15
N THR A 74 -19.46 26.75 4.14
CA THR A 74 -18.15 26.91 3.50
C THR A 74 -18.34 27.20 2.01
N PRO A 75 -17.58 28.11 1.40
CA PRO A 75 -17.63 28.31 -0.05
C PRO A 75 -16.96 27.12 -0.74
N HIS A 76 -17.75 26.16 -1.18
CA HIS A 76 -17.29 25.20 -2.17
C HIS A 76 -17.20 25.93 -3.51
N THR A 77 -15.98 26.21 -3.96
CA THR A 77 -15.73 26.48 -5.37
C THR A 77 -16.08 25.20 -6.14
N ALA A 78 -17.20 25.28 -6.86
CA ALA A 78 -17.64 24.21 -7.75
C ALA A 78 -16.68 24.14 -8.94
N THR A 79 -15.60 23.40 -8.81
CA THR A 79 -14.85 22.87 -9.93
C THR A 79 -15.72 21.77 -10.55
N GLN A 80 -16.06 21.92 -11.82
CA GLN A 80 -16.83 20.94 -12.58
C GLN A 80 -16.14 19.58 -12.49
N ARG A 81 -16.68 18.71 -11.62
CA ARG A 81 -16.27 17.31 -11.54
C ARG A 81 -16.85 16.59 -12.74
N ALA A 82 -16.00 16.13 -13.65
CA ALA A 82 -16.38 15.12 -14.62
C ALA A 82 -16.85 13.89 -13.84
N GLN A 83 -18.14 13.66 -13.79
CA GLN A 83 -18.73 12.45 -13.25
C GLN A 83 -18.38 11.29 -14.17
N TRP A 84 -17.45 10.44 -13.74
CA TRP A 84 -17.18 9.15 -14.35
C TRP A 84 -18.37 8.23 -14.10
N THR A 85 -19.35 8.23 -14.99
CA THR A 85 -20.32 7.16 -15.11
C THR A 85 -19.69 6.09 -15.99
N ALA A 86 -19.44 4.90 -15.43
CA ALA A 86 -19.03 3.75 -16.23
C ALA A 86 -20.08 3.53 -17.34
N PRO A 87 -19.69 3.54 -18.63
CA PRO A 87 -20.65 3.26 -19.69
C PRO A 87 -21.18 1.83 -19.49
N ALA A 88 -22.50 1.70 -19.53
CA ALA A 88 -23.14 0.40 -19.63
C ALA A 88 -22.70 -0.24 -20.96
N ILE A 89 -21.76 -1.17 -20.91
CA ILE A 89 -21.31 -1.92 -22.07
C ILE A 89 -22.48 -2.80 -22.49
N ALA A 90 -23.11 -2.43 -23.60
CA ALA A 90 -24.22 -3.16 -24.18
C ALA A 90 -23.79 -4.61 -24.47
N ALA A 91 -24.54 -5.54 -23.90
CA ALA A 91 -24.38 -6.97 -24.12
C ALA A 91 -24.69 -7.30 -25.59
N ASN A 92 -23.66 -7.38 -26.43
CA ASN A 92 -23.75 -7.93 -27.77
C ASN A 92 -22.73 -9.07 -27.92
N ARG A 93 -22.85 -10.09 -27.04
CA ARG A 93 -22.17 -11.38 -27.15
C ARG A 93 -23.22 -12.49 -27.28
N ILE A 94 -23.80 -12.62 -28.45
CA ILE A 94 -24.64 -13.76 -28.77
C ILE A 94 -23.76 -14.81 -29.44
N GLY A 95 -23.54 -15.97 -28.78
CA GLY A 95 -23.23 -17.24 -29.43
C GLY A 95 -21.84 -17.85 -29.27
N MET A 96 -21.16 -17.70 -28.11
CA MET A 96 -20.02 -18.56 -27.74
C MET A 96 -20.24 -19.08 -26.34
N SER A 97 -19.99 -20.38 -26.08
CA SER A 97 -20.11 -21.01 -24.77
C SER A 97 -19.46 -20.12 -23.69
N GLU A 98 -20.13 -20.01 -22.53
CA GLU A 98 -19.81 -19.07 -21.43
C GLU A 98 -18.47 -19.37 -20.73
N GLN A 99 -17.36 -19.44 -21.45
CA GLN A 99 -16.03 -19.46 -20.83
C GLN A 99 -15.71 -18.06 -20.30
N ARG A 100 -15.91 -17.88 -19.01
CA ARG A 100 -15.62 -16.62 -18.33
C ARG A 100 -14.11 -16.40 -18.24
N ILE A 101 -13.70 -15.16 -18.46
CA ILE A 101 -12.32 -14.73 -18.26
C ILE A 101 -12.06 -14.62 -16.75
N VAL A 102 -10.96 -15.15 -16.28
CA VAL A 102 -10.54 -15.11 -14.88
C VAL A 102 -9.54 -13.96 -14.70
N PRO A 103 -9.95 -12.84 -14.06
CA PRO A 103 -9.01 -11.78 -13.71
C PRO A 103 -8.08 -12.26 -12.59
N VAL A 104 -6.78 -12.06 -12.78
CA VAL A 104 -5.74 -12.33 -11.77
C VAL A 104 -5.05 -11.02 -11.46
N ILE A 105 -5.17 -10.55 -10.22
CA ILE A 105 -4.62 -9.28 -9.76
C ILE A 105 -3.44 -9.57 -8.85
N LEU A 106 -2.25 -9.11 -9.24
CA LEU A 106 -1.04 -9.23 -8.45
C LEU A 106 -0.87 -8.01 -7.55
N SER A 107 -0.99 -8.20 -6.25
CA SER A 107 -0.80 -7.16 -5.26
C SER A 107 0.51 -7.37 -4.51
N GLY A 108 1.62 -7.16 -5.22
CA GLY A 108 2.98 -7.23 -4.71
C GLY A 108 3.69 -5.87 -4.77
N GLY A 109 4.85 -5.78 -4.13
CA GLY A 109 5.69 -4.58 -4.13
C GLY A 109 5.29 -3.54 -3.07
N SER A 110 6.30 -2.88 -2.49
CA SER A 110 6.13 -1.89 -1.42
C SER A 110 5.94 -0.46 -1.91
N GLY A 111 6.19 -0.17 -3.22
CA GLY A 111 6.00 1.16 -3.79
C GLY A 111 6.83 2.27 -3.12
N THR A 112 8.01 1.98 -2.60
CA THR A 112 8.82 2.88 -1.74
C THR A 112 9.17 4.22 -2.37
N ARG A 113 9.16 4.34 -3.71
CA ARG A 113 9.39 5.60 -4.42
C ARG A 113 8.28 6.65 -4.21
N LEU A 114 7.11 6.23 -3.71
CA LEU A 114 6.01 7.12 -3.32
C LEU A 114 5.97 7.36 -1.80
N TRP A 115 7.09 7.16 -1.09
CA TRP A 115 7.20 7.63 0.28
C TRP A 115 7.00 9.18 0.33
N PRO A 116 6.32 9.73 1.34
CA PRO A 116 5.86 9.14 2.59
C PRO A 116 4.47 8.48 2.53
N VAL A 117 3.75 8.54 1.41
CA VAL A 117 2.39 7.98 1.27
C VAL A 117 2.43 6.46 1.16
N SER A 118 3.33 5.89 0.35
CA SER A 118 3.46 4.44 0.22
C SER A 118 4.55 3.91 1.13
N ARG A 119 4.21 2.92 1.97
CA ARG A 119 5.12 2.24 2.91
C ARG A 119 4.90 0.73 2.85
N GLU A 120 5.79 -0.06 3.44
CA GLU A 120 5.70 -1.53 3.41
C GLU A 120 4.40 -2.05 4.02
N SER A 121 3.97 -1.48 5.15
CA SER A 121 2.73 -1.85 5.82
C SER A 121 1.46 -1.41 5.10
N PHE A 122 1.56 -0.42 4.20
CA PHE A 122 0.43 0.10 3.42
C PHE A 122 0.94 0.59 2.05
N PRO A 123 1.14 -0.34 1.09
CA PRO A 123 1.77 -0.07 -0.20
C PRO A 123 0.85 0.71 -1.15
N LYS A 124 1.45 1.24 -2.24
CA LYS A 124 0.83 2.21 -3.16
C LYS A 124 -0.52 1.75 -3.75
N GLN A 125 -0.69 0.46 -4.01
CA GLN A 125 -1.92 -0.07 -4.59
C GLN A 125 -3.15 0.08 -3.69
N LEU A 126 -2.96 0.32 -2.39
CA LEU A 126 -4.03 0.53 -1.42
C LEU A 126 -4.42 2.01 -1.28
N TRP A 127 -3.67 2.93 -1.91
CA TRP A 127 -3.90 4.36 -1.82
C TRP A 127 -4.76 4.91 -2.96
N PRO A 128 -5.65 5.89 -2.67
CA PRO A 128 -6.37 6.68 -3.66
C PRO A 128 -5.43 7.77 -4.21
N LEU A 129 -4.61 7.43 -5.21
CA LEU A 129 -3.59 8.30 -5.76
C LEU A 129 -4.10 9.18 -6.90
N LEU A 130 -5.06 8.68 -7.69
CA LEU A 130 -5.56 9.33 -8.91
C LEU A 130 -7.06 9.62 -8.88
N SER A 131 -7.81 8.90 -8.04
CA SER A 131 -9.25 9.04 -7.87
C SER A 131 -9.62 8.91 -6.40
N GLU A 132 -10.89 8.84 -6.06
CA GLU A 132 -11.38 8.53 -4.70
C GLU A 132 -11.20 7.05 -4.34
N ARG A 133 -10.83 6.21 -5.31
CA ARG A 133 -10.60 4.78 -5.13
C ARG A 133 -9.12 4.46 -5.13
N SER A 134 -8.76 3.42 -4.42
CA SER A 134 -7.38 2.90 -4.47
C SER A 134 -7.07 2.26 -5.83
N LEU A 135 -5.79 2.14 -6.17
CA LEU A 135 -5.38 1.55 -7.45
C LEU A 135 -5.86 0.10 -7.60
N ILE A 136 -5.86 -0.67 -6.52
CA ILE A 136 -6.36 -2.06 -6.56
C ILE A 136 -7.88 -2.11 -6.78
N GLN A 137 -8.65 -1.17 -6.22
CA GLN A 137 -10.09 -1.06 -6.48
C GLN A 137 -10.36 -0.72 -7.94
N GLU A 138 -9.65 0.27 -8.50
CA GLU A 138 -9.75 0.61 -9.91
C GLU A 138 -9.39 -0.60 -10.80
N THR A 139 -8.34 -1.34 -10.46
CA THR A 139 -7.94 -2.54 -11.20
C THR A 139 -9.00 -3.64 -11.15
N ALA A 140 -9.59 -3.90 -9.99
CA ALA A 140 -10.64 -4.90 -9.85
C ALA A 140 -11.94 -4.52 -10.58
N LEU A 141 -12.28 -3.23 -10.59
CA LEU A 141 -13.47 -2.72 -11.26
C LEU A 141 -13.36 -2.75 -12.80
N ARG A 142 -12.14 -2.67 -13.37
CA ARG A 142 -11.89 -2.84 -14.82
C ARG A 142 -12.31 -4.21 -15.33
N ALA A 143 -12.23 -5.23 -14.48
CA ALA A 143 -12.53 -6.62 -14.79
C ALA A 143 -13.89 -7.08 -14.21
N ARG A 144 -14.85 -6.15 -14.10
CA ARG A 144 -16.19 -6.44 -13.59
C ARG A 144 -17.22 -6.40 -14.71
N GLY A 145 -18.16 -7.34 -14.69
CA GLY A 145 -19.29 -7.36 -15.61
C GLY A 145 -19.50 -8.73 -16.29
N PRO A 146 -20.40 -8.79 -17.25
CA PRO A 146 -20.67 -10.02 -18.01
C PRO A 146 -19.41 -10.54 -18.71
N GLY A 147 -19.16 -11.82 -18.63
CA GLY A 147 -17.98 -12.47 -19.23
C GLY A 147 -16.76 -12.56 -18.32
N PHE A 148 -16.80 -11.97 -17.11
CA PHE A 148 -15.74 -12.13 -16.11
C PHE A 148 -16.17 -13.01 -14.95
N SER A 149 -15.27 -13.84 -14.47
CA SER A 149 -15.37 -14.50 -13.17
C SER A 149 -15.00 -13.52 -12.05
N PRO A 150 -15.35 -13.80 -10.78
CA PRO A 150 -14.76 -13.09 -9.65
C PRO A 150 -13.23 -13.14 -9.71
N PRO A 151 -12.53 -12.06 -9.35
CA PRO A 151 -11.08 -12.00 -9.49
C PRO A 151 -10.36 -12.90 -8.48
N ILE A 152 -9.18 -13.37 -8.89
CA ILE A 152 -8.17 -13.93 -7.98
C ILE A 152 -7.19 -12.82 -7.64
N VAL A 153 -7.01 -12.51 -6.35
CA VAL A 153 -6.01 -11.55 -5.89
C VAL A 153 -4.89 -12.29 -5.20
N VAL A 154 -3.68 -12.21 -5.74
CA VAL A 154 -2.49 -12.80 -5.12
C VAL A 154 -1.75 -11.71 -4.36
N CYS A 155 -1.53 -11.90 -3.06
CA CYS A 155 -0.90 -10.91 -2.19
C CYS A 155 -0.10 -11.53 -1.05
N ASN A 156 0.77 -10.73 -0.43
CA ASN A 156 1.43 -11.12 0.82
C ASN A 156 0.39 -11.32 1.93
N GLN A 157 0.60 -12.33 2.77
CA GLN A 157 -0.31 -12.66 3.88
C GLN A 157 -0.51 -11.49 4.87
N GLU A 158 0.45 -10.59 5.01
CA GLU A 158 0.34 -9.42 5.89
C GLU A 158 -0.70 -8.42 5.41
N HIS A 159 -0.92 -8.31 4.09
CA HIS A 159 -1.87 -7.39 3.49
C HIS A 159 -3.27 -7.97 3.32
N ARG A 160 -3.52 -9.25 3.67
CA ARG A 160 -4.75 -9.97 3.37
C ARG A 160 -6.04 -9.26 3.78
N PHE A 161 -6.06 -8.70 4.99
CA PHE A 161 -7.27 -8.03 5.51
C PHE A 161 -7.50 -6.68 4.82
N LEU A 162 -6.41 -5.95 4.53
CA LEU A 162 -6.49 -4.69 3.77
C LEU A 162 -7.04 -4.95 2.36
N ILE A 163 -6.54 -5.99 1.69
CA ILE A 163 -7.02 -6.39 0.35
C ILE A 163 -8.50 -6.79 0.41
N ALA A 164 -8.89 -7.61 1.38
CA ALA A 164 -10.28 -8.03 1.54
C ALA A 164 -11.21 -6.82 1.78
N GLU A 165 -10.79 -5.87 2.60
CA GLU A 165 -11.53 -4.63 2.85
C GLU A 165 -11.66 -3.78 1.59
N GLN A 166 -10.57 -3.60 0.83
CA GLN A 166 -10.57 -2.88 -0.43
C GLN A 166 -11.52 -3.51 -1.47
N MET A 167 -11.56 -4.85 -1.55
CA MET A 167 -12.48 -5.56 -2.44
C MET A 167 -13.93 -5.36 -2.00
N ARG A 168 -14.25 -5.51 -0.71
CA ARG A 168 -15.61 -5.29 -0.19
C ARG A 168 -16.07 -3.85 -0.39
N ALA A 169 -15.21 -2.87 -0.16
CA ALA A 169 -15.50 -1.46 -0.40
C ALA A 169 -15.76 -1.15 -1.89
N ALA A 170 -15.17 -1.91 -2.80
CA ALA A 170 -15.47 -1.85 -4.24
C ALA A 170 -16.76 -2.62 -4.64
N GLY A 171 -17.48 -3.19 -3.68
CA GLY A 171 -18.67 -4.00 -3.93
C GLY A 171 -18.35 -5.37 -4.55
N ILE A 172 -17.16 -5.89 -4.29
CA ILE A 172 -16.70 -7.23 -4.71
C ILE A 172 -16.62 -8.08 -3.44
N PRO A 173 -17.58 -9.00 -3.21
CA PRO A 173 -17.54 -9.85 -2.04
C PRO A 173 -16.31 -10.77 -2.09
N CYS A 174 -15.70 -11.00 -0.93
CA CYS A 174 -14.65 -11.99 -0.77
C CYS A 174 -15.26 -13.25 -0.17
N ALA A 175 -15.26 -14.36 -0.91
CA ALA A 175 -15.69 -15.65 -0.43
C ALA A 175 -15.11 -16.76 -1.33
N VAL A 176 -14.65 -17.83 -0.72
CA VAL A 176 -14.23 -19.02 -1.47
C VAL A 176 -15.46 -19.64 -2.14
N GLY A 177 -15.48 -19.63 -3.46
CA GLY A 177 -16.58 -20.19 -4.28
C GLY A 177 -17.40 -19.16 -5.05
N ASN A 178 -17.87 -18.09 -4.43
CA ASN A 178 -18.81 -17.13 -5.04
C ASN A 178 -18.34 -15.66 -5.08
N GLY A 179 -17.09 -15.37 -4.70
CA GLY A 179 -16.52 -14.02 -4.63
C GLY A 179 -15.06 -13.98 -5.06
N ALA A 180 -14.42 -12.84 -4.84
CA ALA A 180 -12.99 -12.72 -5.04
C ALA A 180 -12.25 -13.74 -4.19
N ARG A 181 -11.32 -14.46 -4.80
CA ARG A 181 -10.44 -15.43 -4.13
C ARG A 181 -9.12 -14.74 -3.79
N ILE A 182 -8.80 -14.61 -2.51
CA ILE A 182 -7.54 -14.01 -2.08
C ILE A 182 -6.54 -15.14 -1.78
N VAL A 183 -5.47 -15.21 -2.59
CA VAL A 183 -4.39 -16.20 -2.48
C VAL A 183 -3.22 -15.55 -1.76
N LEU A 184 -2.77 -16.18 -0.68
CA LEU A 184 -1.74 -15.64 0.20
C LEU A 184 -0.39 -16.26 -0.09
N GLU A 185 0.57 -15.42 -0.48
CA GLU A 185 1.98 -15.76 -0.55
C GLU A 185 2.59 -15.69 0.85
N PRO A 186 3.18 -16.77 1.35
CA PRO A 186 3.87 -16.75 2.65
C PRO A 186 5.16 -15.90 2.62
N VAL A 187 5.77 -15.77 1.44
CA VAL A 187 6.96 -14.96 1.18
C VAL A 187 6.93 -14.49 -0.28
N GLY A 188 7.41 -13.28 -0.55
CA GLY A 188 7.49 -12.77 -1.93
C GLY A 188 8.52 -13.55 -2.78
N ARG A 189 8.08 -14.05 -3.94
CA ARG A 189 8.91 -14.78 -4.93
C ARG A 189 8.82 -14.20 -6.34
N ASN A 190 8.50 -12.90 -6.44
CA ASN A 190 8.28 -12.23 -7.73
C ASN A 190 7.03 -12.75 -8.47
N SER A 191 6.82 -12.34 -9.73
CA SER A 191 5.53 -12.56 -10.41
C SER A 191 5.31 -13.97 -10.94
N ALA A 192 6.34 -14.70 -11.37
CA ALA A 192 6.14 -16.03 -11.97
C ALA A 192 5.51 -17.05 -10.99
N PRO A 193 5.99 -17.22 -9.74
CA PRO A 193 5.36 -18.14 -8.80
C PRO A 193 3.93 -17.72 -8.41
N ALA A 194 3.68 -16.42 -8.26
CA ALA A 194 2.36 -15.89 -7.95
C ALA A 194 1.34 -16.21 -9.04
N ILE A 195 1.71 -15.98 -10.32
CA ILE A 195 0.84 -16.25 -11.47
C ILE A 195 0.67 -17.76 -11.67
N ALA A 196 1.74 -18.54 -11.49
CA ALA A 196 1.70 -20.00 -11.55
C ALA A 196 0.71 -20.58 -10.52
N ALA A 197 0.68 -20.03 -9.29
CA ALA A 197 -0.27 -20.48 -8.27
C ALA A 197 -1.72 -20.21 -8.69
N ALA A 198 -2.01 -19.02 -9.25
CA ALA A 198 -3.33 -18.71 -9.78
C ALA A 198 -3.70 -19.63 -10.95
N ALA A 199 -2.77 -19.89 -11.87
CA ALA A 199 -2.99 -20.79 -13.01
C ALA A 199 -3.25 -22.24 -12.56
N CYS A 200 -2.50 -22.76 -11.59
CA CYS A 200 -2.76 -24.09 -11.03
C CYS A 200 -4.16 -24.19 -10.41
N LEU A 201 -4.57 -23.18 -9.62
CA LEU A 201 -5.88 -23.16 -8.99
C LEU A 201 -7.03 -23.07 -9.99
N VAL A 202 -6.82 -22.39 -11.12
CA VAL A 202 -7.82 -22.29 -12.19
C VAL A 202 -7.84 -23.57 -13.00
N ALA A 203 -6.70 -24.14 -13.36
CA ALA A 203 -6.60 -25.35 -14.17
C ALA A 203 -7.21 -26.60 -13.49
N GLU A 204 -7.31 -26.62 -12.15
CA GLU A 204 -8.05 -27.67 -11.41
C GLU A 204 -9.54 -27.71 -11.78
N GLN A 205 -10.12 -26.60 -12.24
CA GLN A 205 -11.53 -26.46 -12.57
C GLN A 205 -11.76 -26.41 -14.09
N ASP A 206 -10.95 -25.62 -14.78
CA ASP A 206 -11.01 -25.41 -16.24
C ASP A 206 -9.61 -25.12 -16.78
N PRO A 207 -8.93 -26.12 -17.37
CA PRO A 207 -7.59 -25.93 -17.95
C PRO A 207 -7.54 -24.93 -19.11
N ASP A 208 -8.64 -24.77 -19.83
CA ASP A 208 -8.76 -23.89 -21.00
C ASP A 208 -9.26 -22.49 -20.63
N ALA A 209 -9.53 -22.23 -19.34
CA ALA A 209 -9.92 -20.91 -18.88
C ALA A 209 -8.88 -19.86 -19.24
N VAL A 210 -9.34 -18.72 -19.75
CA VAL A 210 -8.47 -17.57 -20.06
C VAL A 210 -8.24 -16.76 -18.80
N LEU A 211 -6.98 -16.63 -18.41
CA LEU A 211 -6.53 -15.76 -17.34
C LEU A 211 -6.12 -14.39 -17.91
N TRP A 212 -6.58 -13.34 -17.27
CA TRP A 212 -6.12 -11.97 -17.51
C TRP A 212 -5.37 -11.46 -16.27
N MET A 213 -4.04 -11.48 -16.36
CA MET A 213 -3.15 -11.04 -15.31
C MET A 213 -2.94 -9.53 -15.38
N MET A 214 -3.12 -8.85 -14.25
CA MET A 214 -2.95 -7.41 -14.07
C MET A 214 -2.16 -7.10 -12.81
N ALA A 215 -1.31 -6.06 -12.87
CA ALA A 215 -0.74 -5.46 -11.68
C ALA A 215 -1.80 -4.62 -10.94
N ALA A 216 -1.84 -4.71 -9.61
CA ALA A 216 -2.80 -3.98 -8.77
C ALA A 216 -2.57 -2.47 -8.73
N ASP A 217 -1.44 -1.99 -9.25
CA ASP A 217 -0.85 -0.69 -8.97
C ASP A 217 -0.62 0.18 -10.21
N ALA A 218 -1.15 -0.24 -11.38
CA ALA A 218 -1.08 0.51 -12.62
C ALA A 218 -2.33 1.36 -12.88
N ALA A 219 -2.12 2.54 -13.43
CA ALA A 219 -3.18 3.42 -13.92
C ALA A 219 -3.52 3.10 -15.37
N ILE A 220 -4.80 3.20 -15.73
CA ILE A 220 -5.29 3.12 -17.10
C ILE A 220 -6.40 4.17 -17.27
N ALA A 221 -6.21 5.08 -18.21
CA ALA A 221 -7.16 6.16 -18.44
C ALA A 221 -8.32 5.73 -19.35
N ASP A 222 -8.06 4.94 -20.40
CA ASP A 222 -9.06 4.47 -21.35
C ASP A 222 -9.38 2.99 -21.18
N THR A 223 -10.41 2.72 -20.37
CA THR A 223 -10.90 1.36 -20.13
C THR A 223 -11.66 0.78 -21.33
N VAL A 224 -12.19 1.62 -22.24
CA VAL A 224 -12.87 1.16 -23.45
C VAL A 224 -11.83 0.62 -24.43
N ALA A 225 -10.74 1.34 -24.65
CA ALA A 225 -9.61 0.88 -25.45
C ALA A 225 -9.00 -0.40 -24.87
N LEU A 226 -8.88 -0.48 -23.52
CA LEU A 226 -8.40 -1.67 -22.83
C LEU A 226 -9.25 -2.90 -23.17
N HIS A 227 -10.58 -2.80 -23.07
CA HIS A 227 -11.46 -3.94 -23.36
C HIS A 227 -11.42 -4.37 -24.82
N LYS A 228 -11.29 -3.42 -25.77
CA LYS A 228 -11.07 -3.75 -27.19
C LYS A 228 -9.75 -4.51 -27.41
N ALA A 229 -8.68 -4.06 -26.78
CA ALA A 229 -7.39 -4.74 -26.84
C ALA A 229 -7.46 -6.13 -26.17
N LEU A 230 -8.21 -6.25 -25.07
CA LEU A 230 -8.44 -7.51 -24.36
C LEU A 230 -9.19 -8.52 -25.24
N ASP A 231 -10.19 -8.11 -26.01
CA ASP A 231 -10.91 -9.00 -26.94
C ASP A 231 -9.95 -9.61 -27.99
N ILE A 232 -9.01 -8.82 -28.51
CA ILE A 232 -7.95 -9.32 -29.40
C ILE A 232 -7.02 -10.30 -28.69
N ALA A 233 -6.59 -9.92 -27.47
CA ALA A 233 -5.69 -10.74 -26.66
C ALA A 233 -6.31 -12.10 -26.28
N ILE A 234 -7.60 -12.16 -25.98
CA ILE A 234 -8.34 -13.40 -25.71
C ILE A 234 -8.33 -14.32 -26.92
N GLY A 235 -8.56 -13.80 -28.13
CA GLY A 235 -8.48 -14.57 -29.38
C GLY A 235 -7.10 -15.21 -29.56
N ALA A 236 -6.05 -14.44 -29.38
CA ALA A 236 -4.67 -14.94 -29.46
C ALA A 236 -4.32 -15.93 -28.34
N ALA A 237 -4.77 -15.70 -27.12
CA ALA A 237 -4.57 -16.63 -25.98
C ALA A 237 -5.22 -17.99 -26.21
N ARG A 238 -6.44 -18.01 -26.75
CA ARG A 238 -7.13 -19.27 -27.15
C ARG A 238 -6.44 -19.99 -28.29
N ALA A 239 -5.65 -19.29 -29.13
CA ALA A 239 -4.77 -19.89 -30.13
C ALA A 239 -3.41 -20.35 -29.52
N GLY A 240 -3.31 -20.46 -28.19
CA GLY A 240 -2.12 -20.96 -27.49
C GLY A 240 -0.99 -19.95 -27.37
N ARG A 241 -1.28 -18.64 -27.38
CA ARG A 241 -0.27 -17.57 -27.20
C ARG A 241 -0.20 -17.08 -25.77
N VAL A 242 0.99 -16.62 -25.38
CA VAL A 242 1.23 -15.78 -24.19
C VAL A 242 1.21 -14.33 -24.65
N VAL A 243 0.13 -13.63 -24.38
CA VAL A 243 -0.13 -12.31 -24.95
C VAL A 243 0.14 -11.22 -23.92
N THR A 244 0.83 -10.17 -24.33
CA THR A 244 0.98 -8.94 -23.54
C THR A 244 0.45 -7.72 -24.29
N PHE A 245 0.27 -6.59 -23.58
CA PHE A 245 -0.13 -5.33 -24.19
C PHE A 245 1.07 -4.41 -24.30
N GLY A 246 1.28 -3.89 -25.51
CA GLY A 246 2.38 -3.01 -25.82
C GLY A 246 1.93 -1.56 -25.93
N MET A 247 2.50 -0.69 -25.08
CA MET A 247 2.22 0.74 -25.04
C MET A 247 3.19 1.49 -25.95
N THR A 248 2.72 2.51 -26.65
CA THR A 248 3.59 3.38 -27.46
C THR A 248 4.54 4.17 -26.54
N PRO A 249 5.86 4.03 -26.70
CA PRO A 249 6.82 4.79 -25.91
C PRO A 249 6.73 6.29 -26.19
N THR A 250 6.69 7.09 -25.14
CA THR A 250 6.73 8.57 -25.18
C THR A 250 8.05 9.15 -24.69
N ALA A 251 8.86 8.32 -24.00
CA ALA A 251 10.16 8.70 -23.45
C ALA A 251 11.13 7.50 -23.46
N ALA A 252 12.42 7.74 -23.22
CA ALA A 252 13.44 6.69 -23.11
C ALA A 252 13.51 6.15 -21.69
N GLU A 253 12.45 5.44 -21.23
CA GLU A 253 12.34 4.91 -19.89
C GLU A 253 13.21 3.66 -19.69
N THR A 254 14.09 3.70 -18.70
CA THR A 254 14.95 2.56 -18.33
C THR A 254 14.31 1.62 -17.30
N GLY A 255 13.20 2.02 -16.73
CA GLY A 255 12.44 1.24 -15.74
C GLY A 255 11.48 0.21 -16.35
N TYR A 256 11.26 0.26 -17.68
CA TYR A 256 10.29 -0.58 -18.37
C TYR A 256 10.94 -1.64 -19.24
N GLY A 257 10.21 -2.72 -19.51
CA GLY A 257 10.52 -3.65 -20.57
C GLY A 257 10.12 -3.10 -21.94
N TYR A 258 10.88 -3.43 -22.97
CA TYR A 258 10.61 -3.07 -24.36
C TYR A 258 10.34 -4.32 -25.20
N ILE A 259 9.35 -4.22 -26.09
CA ILE A 259 8.92 -5.29 -26.98
C ILE A 259 9.12 -4.84 -28.42
N GLU A 260 9.99 -5.52 -29.15
CA GLU A 260 10.10 -5.33 -30.60
C GLU A 260 8.94 -6.06 -31.28
N ARG A 261 8.10 -5.32 -32.00
CA ARG A 261 6.95 -5.85 -32.73
C ARG A 261 7.39 -6.59 -33.99
N GLY A 262 7.04 -7.86 -34.10
CA GLY A 262 7.29 -8.71 -35.26
C GLY A 262 6.14 -8.74 -36.29
N ALA A 263 5.99 -9.83 -36.98
CA ALA A 263 4.93 -10.03 -37.98
C ALA A 263 3.54 -10.13 -37.34
N ALA A 264 2.53 -9.67 -38.07
CA ALA A 264 1.13 -9.85 -37.67
C ALA A 264 0.77 -11.36 -37.57
N LEU A 265 -0.09 -11.71 -36.63
CA LEU A 265 -0.58 -13.08 -36.46
C LEU A 265 -1.83 -13.28 -37.35
N PRO A 266 -1.79 -14.20 -38.32
CA PRO A 266 -2.94 -14.47 -39.21
C PRO A 266 -4.16 -15.02 -38.46
N ASP A 267 -3.90 -15.80 -37.41
CA ASP A 267 -4.89 -16.47 -36.54
C ASP A 267 -5.46 -15.55 -35.44
N ALA A 268 -4.87 -14.35 -35.27
CA ALA A 268 -5.33 -13.36 -34.28
C ALA A 268 -5.15 -11.92 -34.82
N PRO A 269 -6.07 -11.44 -35.68
CA PRO A 269 -5.99 -10.09 -36.26
C PRO A 269 -5.88 -9.00 -35.19
N GLY A 270 -4.90 -8.11 -35.32
CA GLY A 270 -4.58 -7.07 -34.34
C GLY A 270 -3.50 -7.46 -33.33
N ALA A 271 -3.13 -8.73 -33.26
CA ALA A 271 -1.98 -9.20 -32.50
C ALA A 271 -0.76 -9.46 -33.41
N PHE A 272 0.43 -9.32 -32.82
CA PHE A 272 1.71 -9.46 -33.51
C PHE A 272 2.61 -10.42 -32.74
N ARG A 273 3.51 -11.12 -33.42
CA ARG A 273 4.59 -11.86 -32.77
C ARG A 273 5.50 -10.89 -32.01
N VAL A 274 6.01 -11.32 -30.89
CA VAL A 274 7.13 -10.64 -30.22
C VAL A 274 8.41 -11.08 -30.96
N ALA A 275 9.08 -10.14 -31.61
CA ALA A 275 10.38 -10.41 -32.28
C ALA A 275 11.50 -10.46 -31.23
N ARG A 276 11.44 -9.59 -30.23
CA ARG A 276 12.41 -9.52 -29.14
C ARG A 276 11.77 -8.86 -27.93
N PHE A 277 12.07 -9.39 -26.74
CA PHE A 277 11.74 -8.80 -25.45
C PHE A 277 13.03 -8.34 -24.77
N ILE A 278 13.04 -7.13 -24.19
CA ILE A 278 14.23 -6.53 -23.55
C ILE A 278 13.79 -5.88 -22.26
N GLU A 279 14.11 -6.47 -21.13
CA GLU A 279 13.72 -5.96 -19.82
C GLU A 279 14.75 -4.95 -19.31
N LYS A 280 14.30 -3.75 -18.96
CA LYS A 280 15.06 -2.66 -18.31
C LYS A 280 16.39 -2.36 -19.00
N PRO A 281 16.37 -1.83 -20.24
CA PRO A 281 17.58 -1.48 -20.96
C PRO A 281 18.36 -0.35 -20.28
N ASP A 282 19.61 -0.17 -20.65
CA ASP A 282 20.34 1.05 -20.29
C ASP A 282 19.80 2.29 -21.04
N ALA A 283 20.24 3.47 -20.64
CA ALA A 283 19.73 4.73 -21.21
C ALA A 283 19.99 4.85 -22.74
N ALA A 284 21.12 4.37 -23.22
CA ALA A 284 21.47 4.39 -24.67
C ALA A 284 20.58 3.42 -25.46
N GLY A 285 20.34 2.23 -24.91
CA GLY A 285 19.42 1.25 -25.46
C GLY A 285 17.96 1.76 -25.49
N ALA A 286 17.48 2.35 -24.39
CA ALA A 286 16.15 2.94 -24.34
C ALA A 286 15.96 4.06 -25.38
N ALA A 287 16.94 4.96 -25.52
CA ALA A 287 16.92 6.02 -26.54
C ALA A 287 16.91 5.47 -27.97
N THR A 288 17.70 4.43 -28.24
CA THR A 288 17.75 3.75 -29.55
C THR A 288 16.38 3.10 -29.86
N MET A 289 15.76 2.43 -28.87
CA MET A 289 14.47 1.77 -29.05
C MET A 289 13.35 2.77 -29.29
N LEU A 290 13.33 3.89 -28.54
CA LEU A 290 12.40 4.99 -28.76
C LEU A 290 12.53 5.55 -30.18
N GLY A 291 13.76 5.85 -30.64
CA GLY A 291 14.04 6.39 -31.98
C GLY A 291 13.69 5.44 -33.13
N SER A 292 13.64 4.13 -32.89
CA SER A 292 13.33 3.13 -33.90
C SER A 292 11.86 3.11 -34.34
N GLY A 293 10.93 3.56 -33.50
CA GLY A 293 9.48 3.49 -33.73
C GLY A 293 8.89 2.07 -33.84
N ARG A 294 9.70 1.02 -33.60
CA ARG A 294 9.28 -0.39 -33.69
C ARG A 294 9.07 -1.07 -32.34
N HIS A 295 9.49 -0.41 -31.30
CA HIS A 295 9.41 -0.92 -29.94
C HIS A 295 8.18 -0.37 -29.20
N LEU A 296 7.61 -1.19 -28.34
CA LEU A 296 6.52 -0.85 -27.45
C LEU A 296 6.97 -1.08 -26.01
N TRP A 297 6.47 -0.32 -25.05
CA TRP A 297 6.67 -0.65 -23.64
C TRP A 297 5.81 -1.87 -23.25
N ASN A 298 6.37 -2.76 -22.45
CA ASN A 298 5.63 -3.83 -21.84
C ASN A 298 4.79 -3.29 -20.68
N SER A 299 3.47 -3.44 -20.75
CA SER A 299 2.57 -3.01 -19.68
C SER A 299 2.63 -3.90 -18.43
N GLY A 300 3.24 -5.07 -18.52
CA GLY A 300 3.21 -6.08 -17.46
C GLY A 300 1.86 -6.78 -17.29
N MET A 301 0.88 -6.51 -18.15
CA MET A 301 -0.37 -7.28 -18.21
C MET A 301 -0.23 -8.42 -19.20
N PHE A 302 -0.74 -9.61 -18.84
CA PHE A 302 -0.68 -10.79 -19.72
C PHE A 302 -2.04 -11.47 -19.83
N VAL A 303 -2.28 -12.10 -20.99
CA VAL A 303 -3.47 -12.94 -21.25
C VAL A 303 -3.01 -14.28 -21.84
N PHE A 304 -3.45 -15.36 -21.28
CA PHE A 304 -3.13 -16.74 -21.69
C PHE A 304 -4.20 -17.70 -21.17
N THR A 305 -4.28 -18.94 -21.71
CA THR A 305 -5.03 -20.01 -21.04
C THR A 305 -4.22 -20.58 -19.88
N ALA A 306 -4.91 -21.11 -18.86
CA ALA A 306 -4.23 -21.73 -17.72
C ALA A 306 -3.23 -22.79 -18.19
N MET A 307 -3.64 -23.65 -19.11
CA MET A 307 -2.79 -24.72 -19.65
C MET A 307 -1.59 -24.18 -20.42
N THR A 308 -1.80 -23.18 -21.31
CA THR A 308 -0.69 -22.56 -22.06
C THR A 308 0.39 -22.07 -21.11
N LEU A 309 0.02 -21.37 -20.03
CA LEU A 309 1.03 -20.89 -19.07
C LEU A 309 1.73 -22.03 -18.35
N LEU A 310 0.99 -23.06 -17.92
CA LEU A 310 1.59 -24.20 -17.21
C LEU A 310 2.54 -25.00 -18.10
N ASP A 311 2.25 -25.13 -19.39
CA ASP A 311 3.12 -25.77 -20.39
C ASP A 311 4.41 -24.94 -20.58
N GLU A 312 4.28 -23.62 -20.74
CA GLU A 312 5.43 -22.72 -20.88
C GLU A 312 6.32 -22.71 -19.62
N LEU A 313 5.72 -22.76 -18.43
CA LEU A 313 6.47 -22.88 -17.18
C LEU A 313 7.14 -24.26 -17.06
N ALA A 314 6.52 -25.33 -17.55
CA ALA A 314 7.13 -26.66 -17.56
C ALA A 314 8.36 -26.71 -18.47
N GLU A 315 8.34 -25.99 -19.58
CA GLU A 315 9.45 -25.91 -20.54
C GLU A 315 10.56 -24.99 -20.08
N HIS A 316 10.22 -23.77 -19.61
CA HIS A 316 11.18 -22.70 -19.40
C HIS A 316 11.56 -22.44 -17.94
N ALA A 317 10.72 -22.89 -16.97
CA ALA A 317 10.94 -22.69 -15.54
C ALA A 317 10.38 -23.85 -14.71
N PRO A 318 10.83 -25.10 -14.95
CA PRO A 318 10.28 -26.32 -14.32
C PRO A 318 10.38 -26.29 -12.80
N ASP A 319 11.43 -25.71 -12.24
CA ASP A 319 11.61 -25.61 -10.78
C ASP A 319 10.55 -24.72 -10.13
N VAL A 320 10.18 -23.62 -10.80
CA VAL A 320 9.09 -22.75 -10.35
C VAL A 320 7.78 -23.54 -10.33
N LEU A 321 7.47 -24.22 -11.42
CA LEU A 321 6.21 -24.98 -11.55
C LEU A 321 6.13 -26.13 -10.52
N ALA A 322 7.23 -26.86 -10.31
CA ALA A 322 7.29 -27.95 -9.34
C ALA A 322 7.02 -27.47 -7.90
N ALA A 323 7.72 -26.41 -7.48
CA ALA A 323 7.55 -25.82 -6.15
C ALA A 323 6.12 -25.27 -5.95
N VAL A 324 5.58 -24.58 -6.95
CA VAL A 324 4.23 -24.01 -6.88
C VAL A 324 3.16 -25.07 -6.85
N ARG A 325 3.26 -26.14 -7.64
CA ARG A 325 2.33 -27.28 -7.58
C ARG A 325 2.29 -27.91 -6.19
N GLN A 326 3.45 -28.09 -5.54
CA GLN A 326 3.53 -28.58 -4.16
C GLN A 326 2.88 -27.58 -3.18
N ALA A 327 3.13 -26.28 -3.34
CA ALA A 327 2.53 -25.26 -2.51
C ALA A 327 1.00 -25.20 -2.64
N VAL A 328 0.47 -25.36 -3.86
CA VAL A 328 -0.97 -25.41 -4.12
C VAL A 328 -1.57 -26.70 -3.58
N ALA A 329 -0.91 -27.86 -3.71
CA ALA A 329 -1.36 -29.13 -3.14
C ALA A 329 -1.42 -29.09 -1.61
N GLY A 330 -0.46 -28.42 -0.97
CA GLY A 330 -0.40 -28.21 0.49
C GLY A 330 -1.20 -26.99 1.00
N ARG A 331 -2.07 -26.40 0.18
CA ARG A 331 -2.84 -25.23 0.58
C ARG A 331 -3.86 -25.51 1.67
N SER A 332 -4.18 -24.50 2.44
CA SER A 332 -5.32 -24.49 3.37
C SER A 332 -6.26 -23.34 3.07
N VAL A 333 -7.52 -23.49 3.43
CA VAL A 333 -8.54 -22.43 3.34
C VAL A 333 -8.82 -21.92 4.74
N ASP A 334 -8.71 -20.61 4.93
CA ASP A 334 -8.92 -19.94 6.20
C ASP A 334 -9.79 -18.70 5.96
N LEU A 335 -11.05 -18.74 6.39
CA LEU A 335 -12.06 -17.72 6.09
C LEU A 335 -12.20 -17.50 4.57
N ASP A 336 -11.88 -16.28 4.12
CA ASP A 336 -11.93 -15.85 2.71
C ASP A 336 -10.60 -16.11 1.96
N PHE A 337 -9.62 -16.74 2.60
CA PHE A 337 -8.24 -16.81 2.13
C PHE A 337 -7.83 -18.23 1.73
N VAL A 338 -7.04 -18.32 0.65
CA VAL A 338 -6.32 -19.52 0.25
C VAL A 338 -4.85 -19.33 0.62
N ARG A 339 -4.39 -20.04 1.65
CA ARG A 339 -2.98 -20.01 2.09
C ARG A 339 -2.20 -21.07 1.34
N LEU A 340 -1.17 -20.67 0.62
CA LEU A 340 -0.25 -21.59 -0.04
C LEU A 340 0.65 -22.30 0.99
N GLY A 341 1.06 -23.52 0.69
CA GLY A 341 2.01 -24.29 1.50
C GLY A 341 3.34 -23.53 1.62
N ALA A 342 3.67 -23.08 2.85
CA ALA A 342 4.72 -22.09 3.08
C ALA A 342 6.12 -22.59 2.66
N GLU A 343 6.47 -23.81 3.04
CA GLU A 343 7.77 -24.41 2.79
C GLU A 343 8.02 -24.62 1.29
N ALA A 344 7.03 -25.20 0.61
CA ALA A 344 7.11 -25.45 -0.82
C ALA A 344 7.16 -24.13 -1.63
N PHE A 345 6.35 -23.13 -1.26
CA PHE A 345 6.38 -21.84 -1.95
C PHE A 345 7.69 -21.10 -1.73
N ALA A 346 8.24 -21.14 -0.52
CA ALA A 346 9.53 -20.55 -0.19
C ALA A 346 10.71 -21.19 -0.94
N ALA A 347 10.58 -22.44 -1.33
CA ALA A 347 11.58 -23.15 -2.13
C ALA A 347 11.59 -22.73 -3.61
N SER A 348 10.53 -22.07 -4.09
CA SER A 348 10.46 -21.59 -5.48
C SER A 348 11.54 -20.55 -5.78
N PRO A 349 12.19 -20.59 -6.97
CA PRO A 349 13.02 -19.50 -7.45
C PRO A 349 12.26 -18.18 -7.47
N SER A 350 12.94 -17.08 -7.10
CA SER A 350 12.37 -15.71 -7.17
C SER A 350 12.65 -15.11 -8.53
N ILE A 351 11.69 -15.20 -9.45
CA ILE A 351 11.82 -14.77 -10.84
C ILE A 351 10.52 -14.14 -11.35
N SER A 352 10.60 -13.12 -12.21
CA SER A 352 9.41 -12.55 -12.87
C SER A 352 8.96 -13.43 -14.05
N LEU A 353 7.69 -13.30 -14.43
CA LEU A 353 7.15 -13.98 -15.61
C LEU A 353 7.84 -13.54 -16.89
N ASP A 354 8.28 -12.28 -16.93
CA ASP A 354 9.01 -11.72 -18.06
C ASP A 354 10.27 -12.53 -18.32
N TYR A 355 11.11 -12.74 -17.31
CA TYR A 355 12.35 -13.54 -17.42
C TYR A 355 12.11 -15.05 -17.48
N ALA A 356 11.08 -15.55 -16.79
CA ALA A 356 10.81 -16.98 -16.74
C ALA A 356 10.25 -17.51 -18.06
N VAL A 357 9.37 -16.74 -18.70
CA VAL A 357 8.60 -17.17 -19.88
C VAL A 357 8.70 -16.16 -21.02
N ALA A 358 8.34 -14.89 -20.85
CA ALA A 358 8.11 -13.96 -21.96
C ALA A 358 9.34 -13.70 -22.85
N GLU A 359 10.53 -13.69 -22.28
CA GLU A 359 11.80 -13.56 -23.03
C GLU A 359 12.23 -14.84 -23.75
N ARG A 360 11.69 -16.01 -23.38
CA ARG A 360 12.16 -17.32 -23.83
C ARG A 360 11.20 -17.99 -24.79
N THR A 361 9.91 -17.76 -24.62
CA THR A 361 8.87 -18.46 -25.36
C THR A 361 8.77 -18.04 -26.83
N ALA A 362 8.59 -19.01 -27.72
CA ALA A 362 8.24 -18.77 -29.12
C ALA A 362 6.74 -18.41 -29.29
N ARG A 363 5.92 -18.55 -28.22
CA ARG A 363 4.48 -18.28 -28.25
C ARG A 363 4.14 -16.84 -27.85
N ALA A 364 5.15 -15.98 -27.55
CA ALA A 364 4.88 -14.61 -27.17
C ALA A 364 4.19 -13.80 -28.28
N ALA A 365 3.14 -13.08 -27.89
CA ALA A 365 2.42 -12.17 -28.77
C ALA A 365 2.19 -10.82 -28.07
N VAL A 366 2.08 -9.75 -28.84
CA VAL A 366 1.81 -8.41 -28.35
C VAL A 366 0.60 -7.80 -29.06
N VAL A 367 -0.28 -7.18 -28.28
CA VAL A 367 -1.38 -6.35 -28.79
C VAL A 367 -1.00 -4.88 -28.53
N PRO A 368 -0.70 -4.10 -29.57
CA PRO A 368 -0.47 -2.66 -29.42
C PRO A 368 -1.74 -1.97 -28.93
N ALA A 369 -1.61 -1.13 -27.91
CA ALA A 369 -2.74 -0.41 -27.35
C ALA A 369 -2.32 0.97 -26.82
N ASP A 370 -3.20 1.95 -26.98
CA ASP A 370 -3.08 3.25 -26.36
C ASP A 370 -4.15 3.36 -25.28
N LEU A 371 -3.73 3.22 -24.04
CA LEU A 371 -4.61 3.08 -22.88
C LEU A 371 -4.49 4.24 -21.91
N GLY A 372 -3.60 5.21 -22.15
CA GLY A 372 -3.18 6.14 -21.12
C GLY A 372 -2.62 5.42 -19.89
N TRP A 373 -1.82 4.37 -20.15
CA TRP A 373 -1.23 3.51 -19.12
C TRP A 373 -0.03 4.17 -18.43
N SER A 374 0.06 3.98 -17.12
CA SER A 374 1.24 4.32 -16.31
C SER A 374 1.42 3.30 -15.19
N ASP A 375 2.67 3.00 -14.85
CA ASP A 375 3.01 2.16 -13.69
C ASP A 375 2.86 2.90 -12.35
N VAL A 376 2.56 4.21 -12.38
CA VAL A 376 2.50 5.08 -11.19
C VAL A 376 3.75 4.91 -10.31
N GLY A 377 4.91 4.88 -10.95
CA GLY A 377 6.18 4.49 -10.31
C GLY A 377 6.86 5.60 -9.51
N SER A 378 6.46 6.87 -9.68
CA SER A 378 7.11 8.02 -9.05
C SER A 378 6.14 9.19 -8.85
N TRP A 379 6.55 10.17 -8.04
CA TRP A 379 5.82 11.42 -7.88
C TRP A 379 5.74 12.25 -9.17
N GLY A 380 6.77 12.14 -10.04
CA GLY A 380 6.74 12.75 -11.37
C GLY A 380 5.62 12.19 -12.24
N ALA A 381 5.43 10.86 -12.24
CA ALA A 381 4.33 10.21 -12.97
C ALA A 381 2.96 10.66 -12.45
N LEU A 382 2.80 10.86 -11.14
CA LEU A 382 1.57 11.39 -10.56
C LEU A 382 1.32 12.86 -10.94
N TRP A 383 2.38 13.67 -11.12
CA TRP A 383 2.25 15.01 -11.66
C TRP A 383 1.79 14.97 -13.13
N GLU A 384 2.35 14.08 -13.94
CA GLU A 384 1.96 13.94 -15.35
C GLU A 384 0.49 13.56 -15.50
N LEU A 385 0.01 12.62 -14.69
CA LEU A 385 -1.36 12.10 -14.72
C LEU A 385 -2.39 13.05 -14.06
N GLY A 386 -1.95 13.92 -13.16
CA GLY A 386 -2.83 14.79 -12.40
C GLY A 386 -3.43 15.93 -13.22
N ALA A 387 -4.63 16.37 -12.82
CA ALA A 387 -5.26 17.58 -13.38
C ALA A 387 -4.46 18.82 -12.97
N LYS A 388 -3.97 19.57 -13.95
CA LYS A 388 -3.13 20.75 -13.74
C LYS A 388 -3.95 22.03 -13.72
N ASP A 389 -3.55 22.96 -12.85
CA ASP A 389 -4.03 24.35 -12.90
C ASP A 389 -3.38 25.12 -14.07
N ALA A 390 -3.70 26.43 -14.20
CA ALA A 390 -3.17 27.28 -15.26
C ALA A 390 -1.64 27.47 -15.18
N ALA A 391 -1.02 27.26 -14.01
CA ALA A 391 0.41 27.34 -13.78
C ALA A 391 1.10 25.95 -13.86
N GLY A 392 0.39 24.90 -14.26
CA GLY A 392 0.91 23.55 -14.40
C GLY A 392 1.02 22.79 -13.07
N ASN A 393 0.42 23.27 -11.98
CA ASN A 393 0.49 22.59 -10.69
C ASN A 393 -0.61 21.55 -10.54
N VAL A 394 -0.31 20.50 -9.77
CA VAL A 394 -1.27 19.51 -9.28
C VAL A 394 -1.35 19.64 -7.77
N ALA A 395 -2.52 20.00 -7.23
CA ALA A 395 -2.77 20.13 -5.79
C ALA A 395 -3.76 19.06 -5.31
N VAL A 396 -3.41 18.33 -4.26
CA VAL A 396 -4.24 17.26 -3.67
C VAL A 396 -4.34 17.47 -2.17
N GLY A 397 -5.56 17.54 -1.64
CA GLY A 397 -5.82 17.78 -0.22
C GLY A 397 -5.91 19.27 0.14
N ASP A 398 -5.60 19.61 1.39
CA ASP A 398 -5.66 20.98 1.91
C ASP A 398 -4.36 21.74 1.57
N VAL A 399 -4.33 22.35 0.37
CA VAL A 399 -3.15 22.97 -0.23
C VAL A 399 -3.45 24.38 -0.70
N LEU A 400 -2.57 25.33 -0.36
CA LEU A 400 -2.56 26.70 -0.88
C LEU A 400 -1.27 26.95 -1.67
N LEU A 401 -1.40 27.43 -2.90
CA LEU A 401 -0.28 27.73 -3.80
C LEU A 401 -0.23 29.22 -4.09
N GLU A 402 0.94 29.83 -3.95
CA GLU A 402 1.18 31.23 -4.30
C GLU A 402 2.45 31.33 -5.14
N GLY A 403 2.33 31.75 -6.40
CA GLY A 403 3.48 31.88 -7.31
C GLY A 403 4.24 30.56 -7.57
N ALA A 404 3.58 29.41 -7.37
CA ALA A 404 4.16 28.09 -7.66
C ALA A 404 3.89 27.70 -9.13
N GLU A 405 4.86 27.05 -9.78
CA GLU A 405 4.77 26.63 -11.18
C GLU A 405 5.23 25.17 -11.34
N ASN A 406 4.47 24.37 -12.11
CA ASN A 406 4.78 22.96 -12.43
C ASN A 406 5.03 22.06 -11.21
N CYS A 407 4.40 22.35 -10.08
CA CYS A 407 4.58 21.61 -8.84
C CYS A 407 3.54 20.49 -8.67
N TYR A 408 3.92 19.42 -7.98
CA TYR A 408 3.00 18.46 -7.39
C TYR A 408 2.97 18.67 -5.89
N VAL A 409 1.82 19.02 -5.33
CA VAL A 409 1.68 19.22 -3.88
C VAL A 409 0.53 18.37 -3.36
N ARG A 410 0.84 17.48 -2.42
CA ARG A 410 -0.15 16.62 -1.77
C ARG A 410 -0.07 16.78 -0.25
N SER A 411 -1.21 16.96 0.39
CA SER A 411 -1.32 17.00 1.84
C SER A 411 -2.43 16.08 2.35
N ASP A 412 -2.09 15.19 3.27
CA ASP A 412 -3.03 14.29 3.93
C ASP A 412 -3.41 14.83 5.33
N GLY A 413 -4.28 15.85 5.34
CA GLY A 413 -4.92 16.39 6.56
C GLY A 413 -4.10 17.44 7.33
N VAL A 414 -3.10 18.04 6.70
CA VAL A 414 -2.35 19.18 7.22
C VAL A 414 -2.44 20.32 6.21
N LEU A 415 -2.87 21.52 6.61
CA LEU A 415 -2.84 22.69 5.73
C LEU A 415 -1.40 22.92 5.26
N THR A 416 -1.17 22.88 3.94
CA THR A 416 0.15 23.00 3.33
C THR A 416 0.20 24.20 2.38
N GLY A 417 0.97 25.22 2.74
CA GLY A 417 1.24 26.39 1.91
C GLY A 417 2.55 26.21 1.13
N VAL A 418 2.53 26.55 -0.17
CA VAL A 418 3.72 26.54 -1.02
C VAL A 418 3.81 27.86 -1.76
N ILE A 419 4.93 28.58 -1.61
CA ILE A 419 5.15 29.89 -2.18
C ILE A 419 6.39 29.88 -3.06
N GLY A 420 6.26 30.30 -4.32
CA GLY A 420 7.36 30.60 -5.23
C GLY A 420 8.20 29.41 -5.69
N LEU A 421 7.76 28.15 -5.44
CA LEU A 421 8.48 26.97 -5.90
C LEU A 421 8.17 26.66 -7.37
N LYS A 422 9.18 26.11 -8.07
CA LYS A 422 9.07 25.63 -9.46
C LYS A 422 9.58 24.22 -9.58
N ASP A 423 8.91 23.41 -10.43
CA ASP A 423 9.29 22.04 -10.73
C ASP A 423 9.53 21.19 -9.47
N ALA A 424 8.74 21.43 -8.42
CA ALA A 424 8.91 20.82 -7.11
C ALA A 424 7.81 19.77 -6.83
N VAL A 425 8.16 18.80 -6.00
CA VAL A 425 7.23 17.87 -5.37
C VAL A 425 7.26 18.12 -3.87
N VAL A 426 6.09 18.39 -3.28
CA VAL A 426 5.90 18.53 -1.85
C VAL A 426 4.81 17.57 -1.40
N VAL A 427 5.14 16.64 -0.52
CA VAL A 427 4.18 15.65 -0.02
C VAL A 427 4.21 15.65 1.50
N VAL A 428 3.07 15.90 2.11
CA VAL A 428 2.92 15.98 3.56
C VAL A 428 1.90 14.95 4.01
N THR A 429 2.32 14.09 4.94
CA THR A 429 1.46 13.19 5.69
C THR A 429 1.42 13.63 7.15
N LYS A 430 0.65 12.97 8.00
CA LYS A 430 0.56 13.33 9.42
C LYS A 430 1.87 13.15 10.18
N ASP A 431 2.78 12.33 9.68
CA ASP A 431 3.99 11.87 10.36
C ASP A 431 5.28 12.09 9.57
N ALA A 432 5.20 12.58 8.33
CA ALA A 432 6.37 12.84 7.51
C ALA A 432 6.10 13.87 6.42
N ALA A 433 7.14 14.61 6.03
CA ALA A 433 7.11 15.52 4.89
C ALA A 433 8.28 15.23 3.95
N LEU A 434 8.01 15.28 2.65
CA LEU A 434 9.01 15.17 1.57
C LEU A 434 8.93 16.43 0.72
N ALA A 435 10.07 17.07 0.50
CA ALA A 435 10.21 18.12 -0.51
C ALA A 435 11.41 17.80 -1.40
N MET A 436 11.25 17.90 -2.71
CA MET A 436 12.30 17.59 -3.68
C MET A 436 12.05 18.31 -5.02
N HIS A 437 13.09 18.43 -5.85
CA HIS A 437 12.91 18.72 -7.26
C HIS A 437 12.26 17.53 -7.97
N ARG A 438 11.37 17.77 -8.94
CA ARG A 438 10.61 16.72 -9.62
C ARG A 438 11.52 15.68 -10.30
N ASP A 439 12.64 16.10 -10.88
CA ASP A 439 13.59 15.20 -11.56
C ASP A 439 14.34 14.28 -10.59
N ALA A 440 14.34 14.59 -9.29
CA ALA A 440 14.94 13.74 -8.26
C ALA A 440 14.01 12.62 -7.75
N ALA A 441 12.86 12.39 -8.39
CA ALA A 441 11.85 11.44 -7.91
C ALA A 441 12.38 10.00 -7.74
N GLN A 442 13.37 9.59 -8.49
CA GLN A 442 13.99 8.25 -8.35
C GLN A 442 14.87 8.13 -7.09
N ASP A 443 15.36 9.26 -6.55
CA ASP A 443 16.23 9.28 -5.37
C ASP A 443 15.48 9.07 -4.04
N VAL A 444 14.15 9.12 -4.07
CA VAL A 444 13.30 8.83 -2.89
C VAL A 444 13.65 7.47 -2.29
N LYS A 445 13.96 6.47 -3.13
CA LYS A 445 14.40 5.15 -2.66
C LYS A 445 15.65 5.24 -1.77
N LYS A 446 16.65 6.05 -2.15
CA LYS A 446 17.88 6.24 -1.37
C LYS A 446 17.58 6.84 0.01
N LEU A 447 16.61 7.78 0.07
CA LEU A 447 16.16 8.36 1.34
C LEU A 447 15.51 7.30 2.23
N VAL A 448 14.60 6.49 1.68
CA VAL A 448 13.94 5.39 2.41
C VAL A 448 14.95 4.37 2.92
N ASP A 449 15.93 3.99 2.12
CA ASP A 449 16.98 3.05 2.53
C ASP A 449 17.80 3.61 3.72
N ARG A 450 18.08 4.94 3.74
CA ARG A 450 18.72 5.62 4.88
C ARG A 450 17.84 5.64 6.12
N LEU A 451 16.52 5.87 5.98
CA LEU A 451 15.57 5.82 7.09
C LEU A 451 15.52 4.42 7.71
N LYS A 452 15.50 3.38 6.88
CA LYS A 452 15.57 1.97 7.33
C LYS A 452 16.86 1.68 8.08
N ALA A 453 18.00 2.10 7.55
CA ALA A 453 19.30 1.94 8.19
C ALA A 453 19.39 2.66 9.55
N ALA A 454 18.65 3.77 9.71
CA ALA A 454 18.53 4.52 10.96
C ALA A 454 17.45 3.97 11.92
N GLY A 455 16.78 2.86 11.58
CA GLY A 455 15.72 2.25 12.40
C GLY A 455 14.45 3.11 12.51
N ARG A 456 14.24 4.08 11.59
CA ARG A 456 13.07 4.97 11.63
C ARG A 456 11.83 4.19 11.17
N HIS A 457 10.81 4.15 12.03
CA HIS A 457 9.57 3.41 11.74
C HIS A 457 8.80 4.01 10.56
N GLU A 458 8.93 5.31 10.31
CA GLU A 458 8.29 6.02 9.21
C GLU A 458 8.74 5.53 7.82
N ALA A 459 9.84 4.78 7.77
CA ALA A 459 10.25 4.08 6.54
C ALA A 459 9.34 2.90 6.19
N VAL A 460 8.68 2.28 7.19
CA VAL A 460 7.97 1.01 7.08
C VAL A 460 6.47 1.15 7.33
N ALA A 461 6.07 1.93 8.33
CA ALA A 461 4.69 2.04 8.78
C ALA A 461 4.27 3.51 9.00
N HIS A 462 2.96 3.75 8.87
CA HIS A 462 2.31 5.01 9.24
C HIS A 462 1.94 4.99 10.72
N ASN A 463 1.68 6.18 11.30
CA ASN A 463 1.10 6.26 12.64
C ASN A 463 -0.27 5.57 12.71
N ARG A 464 -1.00 5.50 11.59
CA ARG A 464 -2.22 4.69 11.47
C ARG A 464 -1.89 3.29 10.98
N VAL A 465 -2.31 2.29 11.78
CA VAL A 465 -2.12 0.87 11.48
C VAL A 465 -3.49 0.18 11.38
N TYR A 466 -3.75 -0.40 10.21
CA TYR A 466 -4.98 -1.13 9.95
C TYR A 466 -4.91 -2.55 10.52
N ARG A 467 -6.05 -3.01 11.02
CA ARG A 467 -6.25 -4.33 11.61
C ARG A 467 -7.56 -4.94 11.08
N PRO A 468 -7.78 -6.25 11.25
CA PRO A 468 -9.04 -6.88 10.80
C PRO A 468 -10.30 -6.27 11.41
N TRP A 469 -10.18 -5.72 12.61
CA TRP A 469 -11.27 -5.13 13.38
C TRP A 469 -11.45 -3.61 13.13
N GLY A 470 -10.57 -2.97 12.35
CA GLY A 470 -10.58 -1.54 12.09
C GLY A 470 -9.17 -0.97 12.02
N PHE A 471 -8.84 0.04 12.83
CA PHE A 471 -7.49 0.59 12.89
C PHE A 471 -7.19 1.24 14.24
N TYR A 472 -5.92 1.39 14.54
CA TYR A 472 -5.47 2.35 15.53
C TYR A 472 -4.53 3.39 14.90
N GLU A 473 -4.43 4.55 15.53
CA GLU A 473 -3.57 5.66 15.13
C GLU A 473 -2.85 6.19 16.37
N SER A 474 -1.50 6.09 16.38
CA SER A 474 -0.68 6.73 17.42
C SER A 474 -0.78 8.25 17.24
N LEU A 475 -1.21 8.93 18.30
CA LEU A 475 -1.39 10.38 18.33
C LEU A 475 -0.21 11.07 19.01
N ILE A 476 0.26 10.49 20.11
CA ILE A 476 1.37 11.03 20.93
C ILE A 476 2.17 9.84 21.47
N ASP A 477 3.47 9.92 21.35
CA ASP A 477 4.43 8.97 21.94
C ASP A 477 5.37 9.69 22.90
N GLY A 478 5.52 9.15 24.11
CA GLY A 478 6.44 9.63 25.14
C GLY A 478 7.18 8.48 25.79
N ASP A 479 8.20 8.77 26.62
CA ASP A 479 9.08 7.76 27.21
C ASP A 479 8.34 6.67 28.00
N ARG A 480 7.23 7.04 28.65
CA ARG A 480 6.46 6.15 29.54
C ARG A 480 4.95 6.15 29.27
N PHE A 481 4.52 6.75 28.18
CA PHE A 481 3.13 6.76 27.77
C PHE A 481 2.97 6.81 26.26
N GLN A 482 1.85 6.29 25.77
CA GLN A 482 1.42 6.42 24.38
C GLN A 482 -0.09 6.71 24.36
N VAL A 483 -0.50 7.61 23.46
CA VAL A 483 -1.92 7.88 23.23
C VAL A 483 -2.30 7.38 21.85
N LYS A 484 -3.31 6.51 21.79
CA LYS A 484 -3.84 5.98 20.53
C LYS A 484 -5.31 6.35 20.37
N ARG A 485 -5.69 6.59 19.11
CA ARG A 485 -7.09 6.55 18.70
C ARG A 485 -7.37 5.18 18.12
N ILE A 486 -8.34 4.46 18.67
CA ILE A 486 -8.77 3.15 18.18
C ILE A 486 -10.16 3.31 17.56
N VAL A 487 -10.34 2.73 16.37
CA VAL A 487 -11.63 2.67 15.68
C VAL A 487 -11.95 1.21 15.37
N VAL A 488 -13.08 0.72 15.93
CA VAL A 488 -13.54 -0.65 15.73
C VAL A 488 -14.81 -0.65 14.89
N THR A 489 -14.77 -1.37 13.77
CA THR A 489 -15.93 -1.50 12.87
C THR A 489 -17.09 -2.27 13.53
N PRO A 490 -18.33 -2.04 13.11
CA PRO A 490 -19.50 -2.74 13.67
C PRO A 490 -19.35 -4.27 13.70
N GLY A 491 -19.66 -4.89 14.84
CA GLY A 491 -19.59 -6.33 15.01
C GLY A 491 -18.19 -6.92 15.15
N GLN A 492 -17.14 -6.08 15.14
CA GLN A 492 -15.75 -6.53 15.28
C GLN A 492 -15.24 -6.39 16.70
N LYS A 493 -14.18 -7.16 17.00
CA LYS A 493 -13.57 -7.18 18.33
C LYS A 493 -12.06 -7.36 18.27
N LEU A 494 -11.36 -6.85 19.27
CA LEU A 494 -9.93 -7.11 19.46
C LEU A 494 -9.72 -8.53 20.03
N SER A 495 -8.47 -9.00 20.03
CA SER A 495 -8.08 -10.24 20.73
C SER A 495 -8.36 -10.13 22.24
N LEU A 496 -8.61 -11.24 22.89
CA LEU A 496 -8.52 -11.32 24.36
C LEU A 496 -7.03 -11.38 24.71
N GLN A 497 -6.55 -10.35 25.43
CA GLN A 497 -5.12 -10.10 25.61
C GLN A 497 -4.80 -9.54 27.00
N LYS A 498 -3.52 -9.59 27.36
CA LYS A 498 -2.97 -8.93 28.56
C LYS A 498 -1.59 -8.36 28.28
N HIS A 499 -1.15 -7.44 29.14
CA HIS A 499 0.17 -6.81 29.10
C HIS A 499 0.88 -6.94 30.45
N PHE A 500 2.18 -7.17 30.43
CA PHE A 500 2.97 -7.28 31.66
C PHE A 500 3.57 -5.96 32.12
N HIS A 501 3.77 -4.99 31.21
CA HIS A 501 4.57 -3.79 31.49
C HIS A 501 3.79 -2.48 31.31
N ARG A 502 2.53 -2.53 30.86
CA ARG A 502 1.70 -1.35 30.68
C ARG A 502 0.26 -1.55 31.20
N ALA A 503 -0.30 -0.47 31.69
CA ALA A 503 -1.72 -0.32 31.97
C ALA A 503 -2.37 0.58 30.93
N GLU A 504 -3.68 0.49 30.78
CA GLU A 504 -4.40 1.24 29.75
C GLU A 504 -5.62 1.97 30.35
N HIS A 505 -5.87 3.18 29.87
CA HIS A 505 -7.12 3.92 30.09
C HIS A 505 -7.85 4.10 28.78
N TRP A 506 -9.08 3.68 28.70
CA TRP A 506 -9.94 3.80 27.53
C TRP A 506 -11.07 4.78 27.79
N VAL A 507 -11.26 5.74 26.89
CA VAL A 507 -12.37 6.71 26.90
C VAL A 507 -13.13 6.58 25.59
N VAL A 508 -14.42 6.25 25.68
CA VAL A 508 -15.29 6.13 24.50
C VAL A 508 -15.65 7.53 24.00
N VAL A 509 -15.32 7.81 22.75
CA VAL A 509 -15.59 9.09 22.08
C VAL A 509 -16.89 9.04 21.29
N SER A 510 -17.13 7.91 20.59
CA SER A 510 -18.33 7.72 19.78
C SER A 510 -18.68 6.24 19.68
N GLY A 511 -19.97 5.93 19.74
CA GLY A 511 -20.49 4.57 19.70
C GLY A 511 -20.62 3.92 21.09
N THR A 512 -20.67 2.59 21.11
CA THR A 512 -20.83 1.80 22.34
C THR A 512 -19.78 0.69 22.35
N ALA A 513 -19.06 0.56 23.46
CA ALA A 513 -18.03 -0.44 23.67
C ALA A 513 -18.51 -1.53 24.64
N LEU A 514 -18.37 -2.80 24.26
CA LEU A 514 -18.43 -3.90 25.22
C LEU A 514 -16.98 -4.25 25.60
N VAL A 515 -16.65 -4.04 26.86
CA VAL A 515 -15.33 -4.30 27.42
C VAL A 515 -15.37 -5.53 28.32
N THR A 516 -14.60 -6.55 27.96
CA THR A 516 -14.30 -7.67 28.85
C THR A 516 -13.03 -7.31 29.63
N ARG A 517 -13.08 -7.37 30.96
CA ARG A 517 -11.94 -7.22 31.86
C ARG A 517 -11.97 -8.34 32.91
N ASP A 518 -11.01 -9.26 32.80
CA ASP A 518 -11.00 -10.52 33.56
C ASP A 518 -12.30 -11.31 33.36
N ALA A 519 -13.12 -11.46 34.43
CA ALA A 519 -14.39 -12.16 34.38
C ALA A 519 -15.61 -11.22 34.19
N GLU A 520 -15.39 -9.92 34.11
CA GLU A 520 -16.45 -8.91 34.03
C GLU A 520 -16.63 -8.37 32.61
N ASN A 521 -17.90 -8.20 32.22
CA ASN A 521 -18.27 -7.52 30.97
C ASN A 521 -18.97 -6.20 31.32
N THR A 522 -18.44 -5.10 30.84
CA THR A 522 -18.96 -3.75 31.05
C THR A 522 -19.34 -3.12 29.71
N LEU A 523 -20.55 -2.61 29.62
CA LEU A 523 -20.99 -1.81 28.48
C LEU A 523 -20.67 -0.34 28.77
N LEU A 524 -19.91 0.30 27.89
CA LEU A 524 -19.53 1.71 27.97
C LEU A 524 -20.17 2.50 26.84
N HIS A 525 -20.76 3.64 27.19
CA HIS A 525 -21.32 4.60 26.25
C HIS A 525 -20.37 5.78 26.02
N GLU A 526 -20.76 6.68 25.14
CA GLU A 526 -19.99 7.91 24.88
C GLU A 526 -19.70 8.68 26.16
N ASN A 527 -18.48 9.20 26.27
CA ASN A 527 -17.94 9.91 27.43
C ASN A 527 -17.74 9.05 28.70
N GLU A 528 -17.92 7.73 28.61
CA GLU A 528 -17.55 6.82 29.69
C GLU A 528 -16.13 6.26 29.48
N SER A 529 -15.50 5.82 30.58
CA SER A 529 -14.12 5.35 30.57
C SER A 529 -13.91 4.14 31.47
N ILE A 530 -12.86 3.39 31.19
CA ILE A 530 -12.44 2.24 31.99
C ILE A 530 -10.91 2.22 32.14
N TYR A 531 -10.46 1.80 33.33
CA TYR A 531 -9.06 1.49 33.59
C TYR A 531 -8.81 0.00 33.47
N VAL A 532 -7.82 -0.40 32.67
CA VAL A 532 -7.33 -1.76 32.53
C VAL A 532 -5.97 -1.83 33.25
N PRO A 533 -5.91 -2.48 34.43
CA PRO A 533 -4.65 -2.56 35.17
C PRO A 533 -3.67 -3.52 34.51
N LEU A 534 -2.42 -3.36 34.89
CA LEU A 534 -1.32 -4.21 34.48
C LEU A 534 -1.62 -5.68 34.76
N GLY A 535 -1.46 -6.55 33.76
CA GLY A 535 -1.70 -7.99 33.85
C GLY A 535 -3.16 -8.44 33.70
N ALA A 536 -4.13 -7.53 33.69
CA ALA A 536 -5.54 -7.91 33.52
C ALA A 536 -5.83 -8.42 32.09
N MET A 537 -6.60 -9.50 32.00
CA MET A 537 -7.13 -9.98 30.73
C MET A 537 -8.22 -9.05 30.23
N HIS A 538 -8.12 -8.57 29.00
CA HIS A 538 -9.10 -7.62 28.48
C HIS A 538 -9.35 -7.77 26.98
N ARG A 539 -10.52 -7.32 26.56
CA ARG A 539 -10.95 -7.28 25.16
C ARG A 539 -11.92 -6.13 24.93
N LEU A 540 -11.80 -5.47 23.78
CA LEU A 540 -12.72 -4.45 23.29
C LEU A 540 -13.55 -5.01 22.15
N GLU A 541 -14.88 -4.83 22.20
CA GLU A 541 -15.82 -5.22 21.16
C GLU A 541 -16.72 -4.05 20.79
N ASN A 542 -17.09 -3.95 19.51
CA ASN A 542 -18.14 -3.04 19.04
C ASN A 542 -19.44 -3.82 18.80
N PRO A 543 -20.38 -3.84 19.73
CA PRO A 543 -21.67 -4.50 19.55
C PRO A 543 -22.67 -3.66 18.73
N GLY A 544 -22.31 -2.40 18.42
CA GLY A 544 -23.16 -1.43 17.76
C GLY A 544 -23.23 -1.59 16.24
N LYS A 545 -23.97 -0.68 15.61
CA LYS A 545 -24.13 -0.60 14.14
C LYS A 545 -23.35 0.53 13.49
N ILE A 546 -22.68 1.36 14.28
CA ILE A 546 -21.81 2.45 13.85
C ILE A 546 -20.37 2.16 14.31
N PRO A 547 -19.35 2.75 13.69
CA PRO A 547 -17.98 2.61 14.18
C PRO A 547 -17.84 3.08 15.63
N LEU A 548 -17.19 2.26 16.46
CA LEU A 548 -16.78 2.63 17.80
C LEU A 548 -15.45 3.36 17.72
N THR A 549 -15.37 4.55 18.30
CA THR A 549 -14.13 5.31 18.43
C THR A 549 -13.80 5.52 19.91
N LEU A 550 -12.59 5.20 20.31
CA LEU A 550 -12.08 5.48 21.65
C LEU A 550 -10.66 6.07 21.63
N ILE A 551 -10.32 6.76 22.68
CA ILE A 551 -8.95 7.17 23.01
C ILE A 551 -8.41 6.21 24.06
N GLU A 552 -7.27 5.64 23.78
CA GLU A 552 -6.49 4.79 24.67
C GLU A 552 -5.26 5.55 25.13
N VAL A 553 -5.07 5.62 26.43
CA VAL A 553 -3.82 6.09 27.04
C VAL A 553 -3.12 4.89 27.65
N GLN A 554 -2.02 4.48 27.06
CA GLN A 554 -1.12 3.45 27.60
C GLN A 554 -0.07 4.10 28.48
N SER A 555 0.23 3.52 29.64
CA SER A 555 1.28 4.00 30.54
C SER A 555 2.04 2.82 31.15
N GLY A 556 3.37 2.90 31.16
CA GLY A 556 4.19 1.81 31.68
C GLY A 556 5.68 1.95 31.43
N ALA A 557 6.42 0.95 31.82
CA ALA A 557 7.88 0.91 31.64
C ALA A 557 8.27 0.42 30.22
N TYR A 558 7.36 -0.30 29.56
CA TYR A 558 7.55 -0.80 28.20
C TYR A 558 6.22 -0.80 27.45
N LEU A 559 6.21 -0.25 26.23
CA LEU A 559 5.00 -0.01 25.43
C LEU A 559 5.01 -0.77 24.09
N GLY A 560 5.98 -1.66 23.87
CA GLY A 560 6.13 -2.44 22.65
C GLY A 560 4.93 -3.34 22.37
N GLU A 561 4.60 -3.55 21.09
CA GLU A 561 3.51 -4.45 20.66
C GLU A 561 3.81 -5.94 20.96
N ASP A 562 5.06 -6.28 21.20
CA ASP A 562 5.53 -7.61 21.64
C ASP A 562 5.23 -7.92 23.13
N ASP A 563 4.80 -6.91 23.93
CA ASP A 563 4.24 -7.13 25.28
C ASP A 563 2.80 -7.66 25.26
N ILE A 564 2.19 -7.81 24.07
CA ILE A 564 0.81 -8.32 23.92
C ILE A 564 0.80 -9.86 24.00
N VAL A 565 0.29 -10.41 25.10
CA VAL A 565 -0.01 -11.83 25.21
C VAL A 565 -1.48 -12.08 24.84
N ARG A 566 -1.68 -12.73 23.69
CA ARG A 566 -3.01 -13.07 23.17
C ARG A 566 -3.40 -14.46 23.60
N THR A 567 -4.61 -14.64 24.12
CA THR A 567 -5.18 -15.95 24.49
C THR A 567 -6.26 -16.40 23.51
N GLU A 568 -7.04 -15.46 22.98
CA GLU A 568 -8.04 -15.72 21.94
C GLU A 568 -7.91 -14.66 20.85
N ASP A 569 -7.67 -15.07 19.64
CA ASP A 569 -7.65 -14.20 18.46
C ASP A 569 -8.47 -14.80 17.32
N THR A 570 -9.62 -14.19 17.04
CA THR A 570 -10.54 -14.61 15.97
C THR A 570 -9.90 -14.54 14.58
N TYR A 571 -8.78 -13.81 14.44
CA TYR A 571 -8.13 -13.51 13.16
C TYR A 571 -6.83 -14.29 12.93
N GLY A 572 -6.47 -15.21 13.86
CA GLY A 572 -5.29 -16.07 13.72
C GLY A 572 -3.97 -15.31 13.69
N ARG A 573 -3.82 -14.28 14.53
CA ARG A 573 -2.56 -13.56 14.76
C ARG A 573 -1.89 -14.15 15.99
N THR A 574 -0.94 -15.00 15.82
CA THR A 574 -0.10 -15.58 16.91
C THR A 574 1.16 -14.76 17.09
#